data_c78f4ee77a8e1b0a1a12da790db4a985
#
_entry.id   c78f4ee77a8e1b0a1a12da790db4a985
#
_cell.length_a   1.000
_cell.length_b   1.000
_cell.length_c   1.000
_cell.angle_alpha   90.00
_cell.angle_beta   90.00
_cell.angle_gamma   90.00
#
_symmetry.space_group_name_H-M   'P 1'
#
loop_
_entity.id
_entity.type
_entity.pdbx_description
1 polymer ?
#
loop_
_entity_poly.entity_id
_entity_poly.type
_entity_poly.pdbx_seq_one_letter_code
_entity_poly.pdbx_strand_id
1 'polypeptide(L)'
;DDIVPMDEVLPPLFMTGFPGLIPIPIQTLPEFIICDIDQHLEPYYIDVAESFGLAADVCSRCSAETGVAINDDFPRVGKAVLTTNMPCNASEATSMFQRRRFGMPDFPVTLAMIHNEPGAHPYSTQMLKDAIAFIEAQYGVTYDWNALFARAEHMNEQNRIELEKWELFKTPYSALCGIAESLYRLYAWASVNGQEDQFTKNDRKVLKLMLDAYQRRYQPFGGTTRHRAFLWGPSAVYYTDFPTWVQNCWGINIVLNMDSTMGHNMISTTDPEQAIQDLALFSEKGVMRHHAVGGWDNVNAVWEWASKFNCDMVIFNDNVACKGMNGVHALM
;
A
#
# COMPACT_ATOMS: atom_id res chain seq x y z
N ASP A 1 -10.62 -10.43 -21.99
CA ASP A 1 -11.87 -10.63 -21.25
C ASP A 1 -11.65 -11.08 -19.80
N ASP A 2 -10.44 -11.51 -19.44
CA ASP A 2 -10.11 -12.07 -18.12
C ASP A 2 -9.43 -11.03 -17.20
N ILE A 3 -9.30 -9.79 -17.63
CA ILE A 3 -8.72 -8.70 -16.87
C ILE A 3 -9.77 -8.07 -15.97
N VAL A 4 -9.41 -7.83 -14.71
CA VAL A 4 -10.20 -7.09 -13.72
C VAL A 4 -9.45 -5.82 -13.35
N PRO A 5 -9.82 -4.67 -13.91
CA PRO A 5 -9.32 -3.39 -13.44
C PRO A 5 -9.73 -3.17 -11.97
N MET A 6 -8.81 -2.78 -11.14
CA MET A 6 -9.09 -2.53 -9.74
C MET A 6 -8.24 -1.40 -9.17
N ASP A 7 -8.72 -0.80 -8.11
CA ASP A 7 -7.97 0.21 -7.37
C ASP A 7 -6.72 -0.41 -6.72
N GLU A 8 -5.61 0.32 -6.75
CA GLU A 8 -4.30 -0.16 -6.27
C GLU A 8 -4.27 -0.46 -4.77
N VAL A 9 -5.12 0.21 -4.00
CA VAL A 9 -5.15 0.06 -2.53
C VAL A 9 -5.96 -1.16 -2.10
N LEU A 10 -6.75 -1.74 -3.00
CA LEU A 10 -7.39 -3.02 -2.75
C LEU A 10 -6.35 -4.14 -2.79
N PRO A 11 -6.20 -4.94 -1.73
CA PRO A 11 -5.22 -6.02 -1.76
C PRO A 11 -5.60 -7.04 -2.84
N PRO A 12 -4.71 -7.29 -3.81
CA PRO A 12 -4.99 -8.25 -4.87
C PRO A 12 -5.17 -9.68 -4.36
N LEU A 13 -4.81 -9.91 -3.10
CA LEU A 13 -4.87 -11.23 -2.46
C LEU A 13 -6.26 -11.87 -2.56
N PHE A 14 -7.35 -11.12 -2.34
CA PHE A 14 -8.69 -11.69 -2.44
C PHE A 14 -9.03 -12.13 -3.88
N MET A 15 -8.42 -11.52 -4.89
CA MET A 15 -8.63 -11.90 -6.29
C MET A 15 -8.02 -13.25 -6.65
N THR A 16 -7.12 -13.77 -5.82
CA THR A 16 -6.53 -15.11 -6.06
C THR A 16 -7.53 -16.25 -5.92
N GLY A 17 -8.68 -16.01 -5.29
CA GLY A 17 -9.83 -16.92 -5.31
C GLY A 17 -10.56 -16.99 -6.66
N PHE A 18 -10.14 -16.21 -7.66
CA PHE A 18 -10.64 -16.29 -9.03
C PHE A 18 -9.55 -16.77 -10.00
N PRO A 19 -9.22 -18.07 -10.01
CA PRO A 19 -8.21 -18.61 -10.92
C PRO A 19 -8.54 -18.28 -12.38
N GLY A 20 -7.63 -17.64 -13.09
CA GLY A 20 -7.82 -17.23 -14.47
C GLY A 20 -8.22 -15.77 -14.68
N LEU A 21 -8.62 -15.04 -13.62
CA LEU A 21 -8.75 -13.59 -13.71
C LEU A 21 -7.43 -12.90 -13.35
N ILE A 22 -7.15 -11.79 -14.04
CA ILE A 22 -5.91 -11.02 -13.89
C ILE A 22 -6.28 -9.65 -13.32
N PRO A 23 -6.03 -9.39 -12.02
CA PRO A 23 -6.22 -8.06 -11.45
C PRO A 23 -5.15 -7.11 -12.00
N ILE A 24 -5.57 -5.94 -12.44
CA ILE A 24 -4.67 -4.87 -12.91
C ILE A 24 -5.00 -3.59 -12.14
N PRO A 25 -4.04 -3.02 -11.40
CA PRO A 25 -4.24 -1.75 -10.73
C PRO A 25 -4.34 -0.64 -11.78
N ILE A 26 -5.48 0.06 -11.79
CA ILE A 26 -5.78 1.10 -12.79
C ILE A 26 -5.04 2.41 -12.54
N GLN A 27 -4.58 2.63 -11.33
CA GLN A 27 -3.87 3.84 -10.91
C GLN A 27 -2.36 3.65 -10.99
N THR A 28 -1.84 2.58 -10.41
CA THR A 28 -0.40 2.32 -10.32
C THR A 28 0.27 2.26 -11.69
N LEU A 29 -0.37 1.68 -12.69
CA LEU A 29 0.27 1.52 -13.99
C LEU A 29 0.50 2.87 -14.71
N PRO A 30 -0.49 3.77 -14.82
CA PRO A 30 -0.24 5.13 -15.31
C PRO A 30 0.76 5.89 -14.46
N GLU A 31 0.68 5.80 -13.14
CA GLU A 31 1.59 6.47 -12.21
C GLU A 31 3.05 6.04 -12.43
N PHE A 32 3.32 4.74 -12.54
CA PHE A 32 4.68 4.27 -12.83
C PHE A 32 5.22 4.84 -14.13
N ILE A 33 4.40 4.91 -15.18
CA ILE A 33 4.83 5.46 -16.45
C ILE A 33 5.09 6.97 -16.32
N ILE A 34 4.18 7.70 -15.71
CA ILE A 34 4.18 9.16 -15.64
C ILE A 34 5.23 9.66 -14.64
N CYS A 35 5.30 9.04 -13.46
CA CYS A 35 6.12 9.55 -12.37
C CYS A 35 7.55 8.97 -12.39
N ASP A 36 7.69 7.71 -12.76
CA ASP A 36 8.97 7.00 -12.62
C ASP A 36 9.73 6.87 -13.94
N ILE A 37 9.03 6.73 -15.06
CA ILE A 37 9.66 6.54 -16.37
C ILE A 37 9.81 7.87 -17.11
N ASP A 38 8.75 8.66 -17.21
CA ASP A 38 8.77 9.96 -17.88
C ASP A 38 8.04 11.02 -17.04
N GLN A 39 8.79 11.62 -16.14
CA GLN A 39 8.27 12.65 -15.22
C GLN A 39 7.78 13.93 -15.94
N HIS A 40 8.08 14.11 -17.23
CA HIS A 40 7.56 15.24 -18.00
C HIS A 40 6.08 15.08 -18.34
N LEU A 41 5.55 13.87 -18.26
CA LEU A 41 4.14 13.59 -18.53
C LEU A 41 3.23 14.00 -17.37
N GLU A 42 3.71 13.99 -16.13
CA GLU A 42 2.87 14.32 -14.97
C GLU A 42 2.28 15.74 -15.08
N PRO A 43 3.07 16.82 -15.29
CA PRO A 43 2.51 18.17 -15.49
C PRO A 43 1.52 18.24 -16.66
N TYR A 44 1.79 17.56 -17.75
CA TYR A 44 0.89 17.55 -18.90
C TYR A 44 -0.50 17.01 -18.54
N TYR A 45 -0.57 15.87 -17.85
CA TYR A 45 -1.85 15.31 -17.45
C TYR A 45 -2.56 16.10 -16.35
N ILE A 46 -1.81 16.76 -15.47
CA ILE A 46 -2.38 17.70 -14.47
C ILE A 46 -3.05 18.86 -15.22
N ASP A 47 -2.36 19.47 -16.18
CA ASP A 47 -2.92 20.56 -17.01
C ASP A 47 -4.18 20.15 -17.76
N VAL A 48 -4.24 18.91 -18.26
CA VAL A 48 -5.44 18.36 -18.88
C VAL A 48 -6.59 18.30 -17.88
N ALA A 49 -6.36 17.77 -16.69
CA ALA A 49 -7.39 17.63 -15.66
C ALA A 49 -7.89 18.99 -15.17
N GLU A 50 -6.99 19.95 -14.92
CA GLU A 50 -7.33 21.31 -14.52
C GLU A 50 -8.10 22.06 -15.63
N SER A 51 -7.71 21.90 -16.88
CA SER A 51 -8.43 22.49 -18.03
C SER A 51 -9.84 21.92 -18.16
N PHE A 52 -10.09 20.73 -17.65
CA PHE A 52 -11.41 20.10 -17.61
C PHE A 52 -12.24 20.52 -16.40
N GLY A 53 -11.64 21.26 -15.46
CA GLY A 53 -12.31 21.84 -14.30
C GLY A 53 -11.95 21.22 -12.97
N LEU A 54 -10.94 20.34 -12.90
CA LEU A 54 -10.42 19.86 -11.63
C LEU A 54 -9.73 21.00 -10.89
N ALA A 55 -9.94 21.06 -9.58
CA ALA A 55 -9.29 22.10 -8.77
C ALA A 55 -7.78 21.85 -8.66
N ALA A 56 -6.97 22.89 -8.81
CA ALA A 56 -5.51 22.84 -8.76
C ALA A 56 -4.94 22.43 -7.39
N ASP A 57 -5.78 22.35 -6.37
CA ASP A 57 -5.40 21.97 -5.02
C ASP A 57 -5.69 20.47 -4.69
N VAL A 58 -6.06 19.69 -5.69
CA VAL A 58 -6.17 18.23 -5.58
C VAL A 58 -4.77 17.60 -5.63
N CYS A 59 -4.62 16.42 -5.06
CA CYS A 59 -3.37 15.66 -5.11
C CYS A 59 -2.89 15.50 -6.56
N SER A 60 -1.60 15.77 -6.82
CA SER A 60 -1.03 15.71 -8.17
C SER A 60 -1.20 14.33 -8.83
N ARG A 61 -1.08 13.25 -8.05
CA ARG A 61 -1.34 11.88 -8.54
C ARG A 61 -2.77 11.74 -9.05
N CYS A 62 -3.75 12.08 -8.22
CA CYS A 62 -5.16 12.00 -8.60
C CYS A 62 -5.49 12.92 -9.79
N SER A 63 -4.82 14.07 -9.88
CA SER A 63 -4.96 14.98 -11.02
C SER A 63 -4.40 14.37 -12.31
N ALA A 64 -3.19 13.81 -12.25
CA ALA A 64 -2.57 13.15 -13.39
C ALA A 64 -3.39 11.94 -13.88
N GLU A 65 -3.84 11.07 -12.96
CA GLU A 65 -4.72 9.95 -13.30
C GLU A 65 -6.02 10.41 -13.96
N THR A 66 -6.62 11.47 -13.46
CA THR A 66 -7.82 12.07 -14.06
C THR A 66 -7.52 12.57 -15.46
N GLY A 67 -6.36 13.20 -15.69
CA GLY A 67 -5.92 13.65 -17.00
C GLY A 67 -5.73 12.50 -18.00
N VAL A 68 -5.11 11.42 -17.57
CA VAL A 68 -4.97 10.18 -18.36
C VAL A 68 -6.35 9.65 -18.77
N ALA A 69 -7.30 9.61 -17.85
CA ALA A 69 -8.66 9.15 -18.11
C ALA A 69 -9.42 10.09 -19.07
N ILE A 70 -9.20 11.41 -18.98
CA ILE A 70 -9.79 12.40 -19.88
C ILE A 70 -9.29 12.19 -21.32
N ASN A 71 -7.99 12.00 -21.47
CA ASN A 71 -7.37 11.77 -22.78
C ASN A 71 -7.63 10.38 -23.37
N ASP A 72 -8.15 9.46 -22.58
CA ASP A 72 -8.35 8.07 -22.99
C ASP A 72 -7.02 7.34 -23.32
N ASP A 73 -5.94 7.74 -22.64
CA ASP A 73 -4.60 7.21 -22.86
C ASP A 73 -4.33 5.90 -22.12
N PHE A 74 -5.27 5.47 -21.29
CA PHE A 74 -5.23 4.16 -20.64
C PHE A 74 -6.19 3.18 -21.30
N PRO A 75 -5.76 1.96 -21.61
CA PRO A 75 -6.61 0.99 -22.30
C PRO A 75 -7.81 0.59 -21.43
N ARG A 76 -9.00 0.68 -22.00
CA ARG A 76 -10.22 0.15 -21.41
C ARG A 76 -10.21 -1.36 -21.55
N VAL A 77 -9.95 -2.04 -20.45
CA VAL A 77 -9.84 -3.50 -20.40
C VAL A 77 -10.78 -4.06 -19.36
N GLY A 78 -11.17 -5.32 -19.54
CA GLY A 78 -12.06 -6.02 -18.60
C GLY A 78 -13.55 -5.78 -18.84
N LYS A 79 -14.37 -6.43 -18.01
CA LYS A 79 -15.84 -6.36 -18.09
C LYS A 79 -16.43 -5.48 -16.98
N ALA A 80 -15.73 -5.36 -15.88
CA ALA A 80 -16.16 -4.59 -14.71
C ALA A 80 -14.94 -4.09 -13.93
N VAL A 81 -15.11 -3.08 -13.09
CA VAL A 81 -14.05 -2.45 -12.32
C VAL A 81 -14.36 -2.48 -10.83
N LEU A 82 -13.35 -2.74 -10.00
CA LEU A 82 -13.41 -2.56 -8.55
C LEU A 82 -12.72 -1.26 -8.17
N THR A 83 -13.45 -0.39 -7.49
CA THR A 83 -12.91 0.86 -6.94
C THR A 83 -12.95 0.82 -5.41
N THR A 84 -12.32 1.78 -4.73
CA THR A 84 -12.37 1.88 -3.28
C THR A 84 -12.47 3.34 -2.83
N ASN A 85 -12.82 3.55 -1.57
CA ASN A 85 -12.75 4.84 -0.90
C ASN A 85 -11.37 5.10 -0.26
N MET A 86 -10.44 4.17 -0.42
CA MET A 86 -9.08 4.27 0.09
C MET A 86 -8.14 4.84 -0.98
N PRO A 87 -7.04 5.49 -0.61
CA PRO A 87 -6.67 5.90 0.74
C PRO A 87 -7.28 7.24 1.16
N CYS A 88 -7.97 7.99 0.27
CA CYS A 88 -8.49 9.33 0.59
C CYS A 88 -9.62 9.76 -0.35
N ASN A 89 -10.24 10.89 -0.03
CA ASN A 89 -11.34 11.47 -0.82
C ASN A 89 -10.94 11.82 -2.26
N ALA A 90 -9.68 12.22 -2.49
CA ALA A 90 -9.23 12.54 -3.84
C ALA A 90 -9.16 11.29 -4.72
N SER A 91 -8.66 10.18 -4.17
CA SER A 91 -8.66 8.89 -4.86
C SER A 91 -10.08 8.41 -5.17
N GLU A 92 -10.99 8.50 -4.19
CA GLU A 92 -12.41 8.16 -4.41
C GLU A 92 -13.03 9.01 -5.52
N ALA A 93 -12.77 10.33 -5.53
CA ALA A 93 -13.29 11.23 -6.57
C ALA A 93 -12.74 10.87 -7.96
N THR A 94 -11.46 10.54 -8.07
CA THR A 94 -10.82 10.08 -9.32
C THR A 94 -11.44 8.78 -9.79
N SER A 95 -11.59 7.81 -8.90
CA SER A 95 -12.24 6.54 -9.21
C SER A 95 -13.68 6.72 -9.69
N MET A 96 -14.45 7.60 -9.06
CA MET A 96 -15.81 7.96 -9.52
C MET A 96 -15.82 8.59 -10.91
N PHE A 97 -14.86 9.46 -11.21
CA PHE A 97 -14.73 10.06 -12.53
C PHE A 97 -14.40 9.00 -13.59
N GLN A 98 -13.42 8.14 -13.32
CA GLN A 98 -13.00 7.06 -14.21
C GLN A 98 -14.16 6.09 -14.52
N ARG A 99 -14.93 5.68 -13.50
CA ARG A 99 -16.11 4.83 -13.68
C ARG A 99 -17.10 5.42 -14.68
N ARG A 100 -17.44 6.70 -14.50
CA ARG A 100 -18.36 7.41 -15.40
C ARG A 100 -17.80 7.52 -16.81
N ARG A 101 -16.52 7.78 -16.92
CA ARG A 101 -15.83 7.94 -18.20
C ARG A 101 -15.76 6.63 -18.98
N PHE A 102 -15.43 5.53 -18.31
CA PHE A 102 -15.29 4.23 -18.96
C PHE A 102 -16.64 3.55 -19.23
N GLY A 103 -17.68 3.89 -18.50
CA GLY A 103 -19.02 3.33 -18.71
C GLY A 103 -19.10 1.82 -18.48
N MET A 104 -18.20 1.26 -17.65
CA MET A 104 -18.20 -0.14 -17.27
C MET A 104 -19.02 -0.34 -15.99
N PRO A 105 -19.61 -1.54 -15.79
CA PRO A 105 -20.11 -1.93 -14.47
C PRO A 105 -19.02 -1.74 -13.41
N ASP A 106 -19.38 -1.17 -12.27
CA ASP A 106 -18.43 -0.91 -11.20
C ASP A 106 -19.00 -1.33 -9.84
N PHE A 107 -18.11 -1.71 -8.93
CA PHE A 107 -18.42 -1.95 -7.55
C PHE A 107 -17.42 -1.20 -6.64
N PRO A 108 -17.92 -0.24 -5.83
CA PRO A 108 -17.07 0.46 -4.89
C PRO A 108 -16.90 -0.38 -3.61
N VAL A 109 -15.71 -0.93 -3.42
CA VAL A 109 -15.35 -1.62 -2.17
C VAL A 109 -15.04 -0.57 -1.12
N THR A 110 -16.06 -0.11 -0.41
CA THR A 110 -15.88 0.87 0.66
C THR A 110 -15.48 0.17 1.96
N LEU A 111 -14.28 0.48 2.45
CA LEU A 111 -13.77 -0.04 3.72
C LEU A 111 -14.02 0.96 4.84
N ALA A 112 -14.14 0.46 6.07
CA ALA A 112 -14.29 1.31 7.23
C ALA A 112 -13.01 2.10 7.50
N MET A 113 -13.09 3.43 7.45
CA MET A 113 -11.97 4.32 7.73
C MET A 113 -11.69 4.44 9.23
N ILE A 114 -12.74 4.36 10.05
CA ILE A 114 -12.65 4.45 11.52
C ILE A 114 -12.73 3.04 12.08
N HIS A 115 -11.57 2.44 12.33
CA HIS A 115 -11.46 1.01 12.65
C HIS A 115 -11.91 0.64 14.06
N ASN A 116 -11.97 1.59 14.98
CA ASN A 116 -12.31 1.34 16.38
C ASN A 116 -13.83 1.46 16.66
N GLU A 117 -14.62 1.79 15.64
CA GLU A 117 -16.07 1.89 15.81
C GLU A 117 -16.73 0.50 15.81
N PRO A 118 -17.72 0.28 16.69
CA PRO A 118 -18.51 -0.93 16.66
C PRO A 118 -19.19 -1.11 15.29
N GLY A 119 -18.96 -2.25 14.65
CA GLY A 119 -19.52 -2.54 13.33
C GLY A 119 -18.62 -2.20 12.13
N ALA A 120 -17.49 -1.51 12.32
CA ALA A 120 -16.55 -1.21 11.26
C ALA A 120 -16.06 -2.47 10.54
N HIS A 121 -15.55 -3.42 11.29
CA HIS A 121 -15.04 -4.66 10.73
C HIS A 121 -16.12 -5.56 10.08
N PRO A 122 -17.30 -5.80 10.67
CA PRO A 122 -18.39 -6.47 9.98
C PRO A 122 -18.82 -5.78 8.68
N TYR A 123 -18.80 -4.45 8.64
CA TYR A 123 -19.10 -3.69 7.42
C TYR A 123 -18.10 -3.98 6.32
N SER A 124 -16.79 -3.85 6.58
CA SER A 124 -15.74 -4.16 5.61
C SER A 124 -15.78 -5.61 5.14
N THR A 125 -16.09 -6.54 6.06
CA THR A 125 -16.29 -7.97 5.73
C THR A 125 -17.42 -8.15 4.73
N GLN A 126 -18.55 -7.48 4.95
CA GLN A 126 -19.69 -7.57 4.03
C GLN A 126 -19.36 -6.97 2.67
N MET A 127 -18.63 -5.85 2.64
CA MET A 127 -18.21 -5.21 1.38
C MET A 127 -17.32 -6.13 0.52
N LEU A 128 -16.42 -6.91 1.15
CA LEU A 128 -15.61 -7.89 0.41
C LEU A 128 -16.46 -9.06 -0.10
N LYS A 129 -17.44 -9.54 0.68
CA LYS A 129 -18.40 -10.56 0.21
C LYS A 129 -19.19 -10.08 -1.01
N ASP A 130 -19.66 -8.85 -0.96
CA ASP A 130 -20.42 -8.26 -2.05
C ASP A 130 -19.53 -8.03 -3.30
N ALA A 131 -18.26 -7.68 -3.11
CA ALA A 131 -17.29 -7.57 -4.21
C ALA A 131 -17.05 -8.93 -4.88
N ILE A 132 -16.92 -10.00 -4.12
CA ILE A 132 -16.78 -11.37 -4.64
C ILE A 132 -18.03 -11.71 -5.48
N ALA A 133 -19.23 -11.53 -4.93
CA ALA A 133 -20.47 -11.80 -5.63
C ALA A 133 -20.62 -10.96 -6.91
N PHE A 134 -20.19 -9.71 -6.88
CA PHE A 134 -20.18 -8.84 -8.06
C PHE A 134 -19.26 -9.40 -9.16
N ILE A 135 -18.03 -9.81 -8.85
CA ILE A 135 -17.10 -10.39 -9.82
C ILE A 135 -17.64 -11.71 -10.37
N GLU A 136 -18.20 -12.58 -9.53
CA GLU A 136 -18.84 -13.82 -9.98
C GLU A 136 -19.92 -13.53 -11.04
N ALA A 137 -20.79 -12.54 -10.78
CA ALA A 137 -21.87 -12.16 -11.68
C ALA A 137 -21.37 -11.54 -13.00
N GLN A 138 -20.33 -10.68 -12.97
CA GLN A 138 -19.85 -9.97 -14.14
C GLN A 138 -19.00 -10.87 -15.05
N TYR A 139 -18.22 -11.78 -14.49
CA TYR A 139 -17.29 -12.62 -15.22
C TYR A 139 -17.79 -14.04 -15.47
N GLY A 140 -18.87 -14.46 -14.80
CA GLY A 140 -19.42 -15.81 -14.92
C GLY A 140 -18.53 -16.89 -14.32
N VAL A 141 -17.85 -16.58 -13.23
CA VAL A 141 -16.91 -17.44 -12.51
C VAL A 141 -17.44 -17.70 -11.09
N THR A 142 -16.83 -18.66 -10.40
CA THR A 142 -17.12 -18.93 -8.99
C THR A 142 -15.84 -18.82 -8.17
N TYR A 143 -15.95 -18.26 -6.97
CA TYR A 143 -14.84 -18.07 -6.07
C TYR A 143 -14.32 -19.41 -5.52
N ASP A 144 -13.03 -19.66 -5.72
CA ASP A 144 -12.34 -20.85 -5.23
C ASP A 144 -11.57 -20.53 -3.93
N TRP A 145 -12.15 -20.93 -2.82
CA TRP A 145 -11.54 -20.76 -1.50
C TRP A 145 -10.22 -21.50 -1.35
N ASN A 146 -10.03 -22.66 -2.03
CA ASN A 146 -8.78 -23.40 -1.94
C ASN A 146 -7.64 -22.64 -2.65
N ALA A 147 -7.93 -21.95 -3.75
CA ALA A 147 -6.96 -21.09 -4.41
C ALA A 147 -6.55 -19.92 -3.52
N LEU A 148 -7.51 -19.28 -2.86
CA LEU A 148 -7.21 -18.25 -1.84
C LEU A 148 -6.35 -18.83 -0.71
N PHE A 149 -6.72 -19.98 -0.15
CA PHE A 149 -6.02 -20.57 0.99
C PHE A 149 -4.55 -20.88 0.65
N ALA A 150 -4.30 -21.45 -0.51
CA ALA A 150 -2.95 -21.73 -0.98
C ALA A 150 -2.11 -20.44 -1.05
N ARG A 151 -2.69 -19.34 -1.54
CA ARG A 151 -2.00 -18.05 -1.61
C ARG A 151 -1.83 -17.41 -0.22
N ALA A 152 -2.84 -17.51 0.63
CA ALA A 152 -2.80 -17.00 2.00
C ALA A 152 -1.71 -17.66 2.85
N GLU A 153 -1.40 -18.94 2.62
CA GLU A 153 -0.26 -19.61 3.27
C GLU A 153 1.07 -18.91 3.00
N HIS A 154 1.33 -18.53 1.75
CA HIS A 154 2.53 -17.79 1.38
C HIS A 154 2.55 -16.39 2.02
N MET A 155 1.43 -15.68 2.00
CA MET A 155 1.32 -14.38 2.64
C MET A 155 1.53 -14.47 4.15
N ASN A 156 0.96 -15.48 4.79
CA ASN A 156 1.15 -15.73 6.22
C ASN A 156 2.62 -16.01 6.56
N GLU A 157 3.32 -16.75 5.72
CA GLU A 157 4.76 -16.98 5.90
C GLU A 157 5.56 -15.69 5.75
N GLN A 158 5.28 -14.90 4.73
CA GLN A 158 5.89 -13.58 4.53
C GLN A 158 5.63 -12.66 5.74
N ASN A 159 4.41 -12.64 6.26
CA ASN A 159 4.06 -11.86 7.45
C ASN A 159 4.85 -12.31 8.70
N ARG A 160 5.06 -13.61 8.90
CA ARG A 160 5.89 -14.12 10.01
C ARG A 160 7.34 -13.66 9.87
N ILE A 161 7.91 -13.79 8.67
CA ILE A 161 9.29 -13.35 8.40
C ILE A 161 9.43 -11.84 8.63
N GLU A 162 8.43 -11.07 8.21
CA GLU A 162 8.41 -9.62 8.42
C GLU A 162 8.41 -9.25 9.90
N LEU A 163 7.58 -9.92 10.69
CA LEU A 163 7.54 -9.69 12.14
C LEU A 163 8.89 -10.06 12.82
N GLU A 164 9.60 -11.08 12.33
CA GLU A 164 10.95 -11.40 12.80
C GLU A 164 11.95 -10.30 12.41
N LYS A 165 11.89 -9.77 11.20
CA LYS A 165 12.70 -8.62 10.77
C LYS A 165 12.44 -7.39 11.65
N TRP A 166 11.20 -7.17 12.07
CA TRP A 166 10.84 -6.06 12.97
C TRP A 166 11.56 -6.16 14.34
N GLU A 167 11.73 -7.35 14.88
CA GLU A 167 12.51 -7.51 16.12
C GLU A 167 13.97 -7.08 15.92
N LEU A 168 14.54 -7.32 14.76
CA LEU A 168 15.89 -6.86 14.42
C LEU A 168 15.95 -5.34 14.17
N PHE A 169 14.91 -4.76 13.58
CA PHE A 169 14.80 -3.31 13.41
C PHE A 169 14.75 -2.54 14.74
N LYS A 170 14.28 -3.15 15.81
CA LYS A 170 14.31 -2.54 17.15
C LYS A 170 15.71 -2.42 17.73
N THR A 171 16.69 -3.12 17.15
CA THR A 171 18.09 -3.13 17.61
C THR A 171 18.92 -2.07 16.85
N PRO A 172 20.09 -1.65 17.38
CA PRO A 172 20.98 -0.75 16.66
C PRO A 172 21.73 -1.44 15.50
N TYR A 173 21.56 -2.74 15.29
CA TYR A 173 22.31 -3.55 14.32
C TYR A 173 21.49 -3.90 13.07
N SER A 174 20.52 -3.08 12.72
CA SER A 174 19.75 -3.25 11.49
C SER A 174 20.61 -2.92 10.26
N ALA A 175 20.77 -3.90 9.38
CA ALA A 175 21.52 -3.74 8.13
C ALA A 175 20.68 -3.21 6.98
N LEU A 176 19.36 -3.14 7.14
CA LEU A 176 18.43 -2.74 6.10
C LEU A 176 17.79 -1.40 6.46
N CYS A 177 17.59 -0.56 5.45
CA CYS A 177 16.83 0.68 5.58
C CYS A 177 15.32 0.37 5.51
N GLY A 178 14.54 0.96 6.42
CA GLY A 178 13.08 0.79 6.47
C GLY A 178 12.35 1.19 5.20
N ILE A 179 12.87 2.16 4.42
CA ILE A 179 12.29 2.53 3.12
C ILE A 179 12.43 1.37 2.11
N ALA A 180 13.61 0.77 2.02
CA ALA A 180 13.83 -0.36 1.12
C ALA A 180 12.95 -1.56 1.50
N GLU A 181 12.76 -1.79 2.79
CA GLU A 181 11.88 -2.82 3.31
C GLU A 181 10.41 -2.55 2.96
N SER A 182 9.93 -1.33 3.16
CA SER A 182 8.54 -0.98 2.84
C SER A 182 8.23 -1.10 1.36
N LEU A 183 9.14 -0.69 0.49
CA LEU A 183 9.00 -0.84 -0.96
C LEU A 183 8.94 -2.31 -1.36
N TYR A 184 9.85 -3.11 -0.83
CA TYR A 184 9.84 -4.55 -1.09
C TYR A 184 8.54 -5.19 -0.63
N ARG A 185 8.06 -4.81 0.55
CA ARG A 185 6.79 -5.28 1.11
C ARG A 185 5.60 -4.88 0.25
N LEU A 186 5.58 -3.66 -0.27
CA LEU A 186 4.55 -3.16 -1.18
C LEU A 186 4.50 -4.01 -2.46
N TYR A 187 5.65 -4.28 -3.09
CA TYR A 187 5.70 -5.12 -4.27
C TYR A 187 5.24 -6.56 -3.99
N ALA A 188 5.64 -7.14 -2.87
CA ALA A 188 5.20 -8.47 -2.46
C ALA A 188 3.68 -8.51 -2.24
N TRP A 189 3.12 -7.47 -1.63
CA TRP A 189 1.69 -7.32 -1.37
C TRP A 189 0.87 -7.18 -2.65
N ALA A 190 1.38 -6.46 -3.65
CA ALA A 190 0.75 -6.27 -4.94
C ALA A 190 0.91 -7.47 -5.89
N SER A 191 1.84 -8.39 -5.62
CA SER A 191 2.12 -9.52 -6.50
C SER A 191 1.16 -10.68 -6.25
N VAL A 192 0.45 -11.10 -7.30
CA VAL A 192 -0.49 -12.24 -7.26
C VAL A 192 -0.23 -13.28 -8.35
N ASN A 193 0.88 -13.19 -9.06
CA ASN A 193 1.09 -13.89 -10.33
C ASN A 193 2.11 -15.05 -10.26
N GLY A 194 2.04 -15.90 -9.24
CA GLY A 194 2.88 -17.10 -9.16
C GLY A 194 4.34 -16.85 -8.81
N GLN A 195 4.69 -15.65 -8.32
CA GLN A 195 6.05 -15.31 -7.84
C GLN A 195 6.18 -15.40 -6.32
N GLU A 196 5.18 -15.92 -5.64
CA GLU A 196 5.09 -16.01 -4.20
C GLU A 196 6.28 -16.73 -3.58
N ASP A 197 6.66 -17.85 -4.16
CA ASP A 197 7.83 -18.62 -3.74
C ASP A 197 9.13 -17.79 -3.83
N GLN A 198 9.25 -16.96 -4.86
CA GLN A 198 10.44 -16.13 -5.05
C GLN A 198 10.49 -15.02 -4.00
N PHE A 199 9.37 -14.38 -3.70
CA PHE A 199 9.29 -13.38 -2.63
C PHE A 199 9.61 -14.01 -1.27
N THR A 200 8.99 -15.12 -0.92
CA THR A 200 9.26 -15.84 0.33
C THR A 200 10.74 -16.26 0.44
N LYS A 201 11.35 -16.76 -0.65
CA LYS A 201 12.77 -17.10 -0.67
C LYS A 201 13.66 -15.87 -0.46
N ASN A 202 13.31 -14.74 -1.06
CA ASN A 202 14.05 -13.48 -0.88
C ASN A 202 13.91 -12.95 0.54
N ASP A 203 12.71 -12.98 1.12
CA ASP A 203 12.47 -12.59 2.51
C ASP A 203 13.34 -13.41 3.48
N ARG A 204 13.39 -14.72 3.31
CA ARG A 204 14.27 -15.58 4.12
C ARG A 204 15.75 -15.22 3.97
N LYS A 205 16.19 -14.85 2.75
CA LYS A 205 17.57 -14.39 2.53
C LYS A 205 17.85 -13.07 3.23
N VAL A 206 16.91 -12.12 3.14
CA VAL A 206 17.03 -10.81 3.81
C VAL A 206 17.08 -11.01 5.32
N LEU A 207 16.16 -11.79 5.89
CA LEU A 207 16.17 -12.12 7.32
C LEU A 207 17.51 -12.74 7.75
N LYS A 208 18.05 -13.69 6.96
CA LYS A 208 19.36 -14.29 7.26
C LYS A 208 20.49 -13.26 7.26
N LEU A 209 20.49 -12.34 6.31
CA LEU A 209 21.48 -11.25 6.26
C LEU A 209 21.36 -10.31 7.47
N MET A 210 20.14 -10.02 7.88
CA MET A 210 19.87 -9.19 9.07
C MET A 210 20.31 -9.89 10.36
N LEU A 211 20.05 -11.20 10.49
CA LEU A 211 20.51 -12.01 11.62
C LEU A 211 22.04 -12.07 11.69
N ASP A 212 22.71 -12.25 10.55
CA ASP A 212 24.18 -12.23 10.48
C ASP A 212 24.74 -10.85 10.87
N ALA A 213 24.14 -9.79 10.40
CA ALA A 213 24.49 -8.43 10.80
C ALA A 213 24.31 -8.20 12.30
N TYR A 214 23.21 -8.68 12.87
CA TYR A 214 22.97 -8.62 14.31
C TYR A 214 24.02 -9.38 15.12
N GLN A 215 24.35 -10.61 14.71
CA GLN A 215 25.37 -11.43 15.39
C GLN A 215 26.76 -10.77 15.36
N ARG A 216 27.11 -10.14 14.25
CA ARG A 216 28.39 -9.41 14.08
C ARG A 216 28.35 -8.02 14.67
N ARG A 217 27.24 -7.58 15.27
CA ARG A 217 27.02 -6.21 15.74
C ARG A 217 27.33 -5.15 14.69
N TYR A 218 26.97 -5.47 13.44
CA TYR A 218 27.17 -4.57 12.32
C TYR A 218 26.27 -3.35 12.47
N GLN A 219 26.86 -2.17 12.29
CA GLN A 219 26.10 -0.93 12.17
C GLN A 219 26.29 -0.37 10.77
N PRO A 220 25.23 0.14 10.13
CA PRO A 220 25.39 0.83 8.86
C PRO A 220 26.38 2.00 9.01
N PHE A 221 27.10 2.34 7.94
CA PHE A 221 27.95 3.55 7.83
C PHE A 221 29.22 3.60 8.70
N GLY A 222 29.87 2.50 8.86
CA GLY A 222 31.17 2.46 9.54
C GLY A 222 31.10 2.72 11.05
N GLY A 223 29.92 2.59 11.65
CA GLY A 223 29.86 2.36 13.10
C GLY A 223 29.25 3.45 13.97
N THR A 224 28.63 4.51 13.42
CA THR A 224 27.94 5.49 14.27
C THR A 224 26.59 5.91 13.71
N THR A 225 25.58 5.12 14.01
CA THR A 225 24.21 5.60 13.95
C THR A 225 24.04 6.67 15.04
N ARG A 226 23.79 7.91 14.64
CA ARG A 226 23.56 9.03 15.57
C ARG A 226 22.12 9.08 16.01
N HIS A 227 21.20 8.85 15.05
CA HIS A 227 19.76 8.88 15.27
C HIS A 227 19.11 7.69 14.58
N ARG A 228 18.03 7.24 15.18
CA ARG A 228 17.15 6.20 14.67
C ARG A 228 15.82 6.88 14.34
N ALA A 229 15.47 6.90 13.07
CA ALA A 229 14.32 7.65 12.61
C ALA A 229 13.16 6.75 12.19
N PHE A 230 11.95 7.21 12.49
CA PHE A 230 10.73 6.77 11.86
C PHE A 230 10.35 7.78 10.78
N LEU A 231 10.16 7.33 9.54
CA LEU A 231 9.74 8.18 8.44
C LEU A 231 8.23 8.16 8.33
N TRP A 232 7.61 9.30 8.58
CA TRP A 232 6.18 9.50 8.41
C TRP A 232 5.90 10.30 7.14
N GLY A 233 4.91 9.86 6.38
CA GLY A 233 4.56 10.43 5.09
C GLY A 233 4.81 9.44 3.95
N PRO A 234 4.43 9.79 2.72
CA PRO A 234 4.66 8.95 1.56
C PRO A 234 6.13 8.56 1.44
N SER A 235 6.39 7.33 1.04
CA SER A 235 7.76 6.90 0.76
C SER A 235 8.38 7.84 -0.26
N ALA A 236 9.60 8.32 0.04
CA ALA A 236 10.34 9.23 -0.86
C ALA A 236 10.92 8.45 -2.06
N VAL A 237 10.07 7.75 -2.79
CA VAL A 237 10.45 6.83 -3.89
C VAL A 237 11.11 7.56 -5.06
N TYR A 238 10.78 8.83 -5.24
CA TYR A 238 11.34 9.68 -6.30
C TYR A 238 12.77 10.17 -6.00
N TYR A 239 13.20 10.06 -4.76
CA TYR A 239 14.53 10.45 -4.30
C TYR A 239 15.29 9.20 -3.87
N THR A 240 15.72 8.40 -4.82
CA THR A 240 16.40 7.12 -4.57
C THR A 240 17.63 7.24 -3.70
N ASP A 241 18.31 8.38 -3.73
CA ASP A 241 19.47 8.68 -2.89
C ASP A 241 19.11 9.20 -1.51
N PHE A 242 17.87 9.58 -1.24
CA PHE A 242 17.45 10.15 0.05
C PHE A 242 17.85 9.28 1.24
N PRO A 243 17.53 7.96 1.27
CA PRO A 243 17.96 7.09 2.36
C PRO A 243 19.48 7.06 2.52
N THR A 244 20.20 6.92 1.40
CA THR A 244 21.66 6.84 1.38
C THR A 244 22.30 8.16 1.84
N TRP A 245 21.76 9.29 1.39
CA TRP A 245 22.22 10.62 1.80
C TRP A 245 21.98 10.86 3.29
N VAL A 246 20.79 10.60 3.79
CA VAL A 246 20.44 10.77 5.21
C VAL A 246 21.34 9.91 6.09
N GLN A 247 21.57 8.68 5.68
CA GLN A 247 22.43 7.75 6.42
C GLN A 247 23.90 8.15 6.36
N ASN A 248 24.46 8.35 5.17
CA ASN A 248 25.91 8.57 5.00
C ASN A 248 26.36 9.97 5.44
N CYS A 249 25.53 10.99 5.22
CA CYS A 249 25.93 12.37 5.54
C CYS A 249 25.59 12.76 6.97
N TRP A 250 24.51 12.20 7.53
CA TRP A 250 23.97 12.63 8.82
C TRP A 250 24.03 11.55 9.90
N GLY A 251 24.29 10.30 9.54
CA GLY A 251 24.30 9.16 10.46
C GLY A 251 22.90 8.81 11.00
N ILE A 252 21.86 9.11 10.23
CA ILE A 252 20.48 8.82 10.60
C ILE A 252 20.07 7.50 9.95
N ASN A 253 19.73 6.52 10.75
CA ASN A 253 19.17 5.26 10.28
C ASN A 253 17.62 5.35 10.24
N ILE A 254 17.04 5.35 9.05
CA ILE A 254 15.59 5.24 8.89
C ILE A 254 15.21 3.79 9.14
N VAL A 255 14.71 3.52 10.32
CA VAL A 255 14.40 2.17 10.80
C VAL A 255 13.13 1.64 10.18
N LEU A 256 12.11 2.49 10.08
CA LEU A 256 10.77 2.13 9.64
C LEU A 256 10.16 3.31 8.88
N ASN A 257 9.29 3.01 7.96
CA ASN A 257 8.49 4.01 7.26
C ASN A 257 7.01 3.72 7.49
N MET A 258 6.16 4.70 7.26
CA MET A 258 4.71 4.60 7.44
C MET A 258 4.12 3.38 6.70
N ASP A 259 4.55 3.13 5.47
CA ASP A 259 4.02 2.03 4.67
C ASP A 259 4.49 0.65 5.16
N SER A 260 5.57 0.58 5.94
CA SER A 260 5.98 -0.67 6.61
C SER A 260 4.94 -1.17 7.62
N THR A 261 4.03 -0.32 8.08
CA THR A 261 3.00 -0.67 9.07
C THR A 261 1.72 -1.25 8.48
N MET A 262 1.70 -1.55 7.18
CA MET A 262 0.56 -2.20 6.53
C MET A 262 0.25 -3.58 7.14
N GLY A 263 -0.93 -4.13 6.82
CA GLY A 263 -1.46 -5.34 7.44
C GLY A 263 -0.49 -6.51 7.54
N HIS A 264 -0.36 -7.06 8.75
CA HIS A 264 0.48 -8.21 9.09
C HIS A 264 -0.32 -9.31 9.78
N ASN A 265 -1.65 -9.20 9.79
CA ASN A 265 -2.49 -10.24 10.37
C ASN A 265 -2.42 -11.52 9.53
N MET A 266 -2.56 -12.65 10.21
CA MET A 266 -2.67 -13.95 9.55
C MET A 266 -4.08 -14.08 8.95
N ILE A 267 -4.16 -14.81 7.84
CA ILE A 267 -5.41 -15.10 7.14
C ILE A 267 -5.68 -16.59 7.29
N SER A 268 -6.90 -16.93 7.67
CA SER A 268 -7.32 -18.33 7.78
C SER A 268 -7.14 -19.06 6.44
N THR A 269 -6.60 -20.27 6.52
CA THR A 269 -6.37 -21.14 5.35
C THR A 269 -7.26 -22.40 5.36
N THR A 270 -8.29 -22.43 6.21
CA THR A 270 -9.18 -23.59 6.38
C THR A 270 -10.65 -23.23 6.53
N ASP A 271 -10.96 -21.99 6.92
CA ASP A 271 -12.34 -21.54 7.17
C ASP A 271 -12.64 -20.31 6.29
N PRO A 272 -13.54 -20.43 5.30
CA PRO A 272 -13.93 -19.33 4.42
C PRO A 272 -14.48 -18.11 5.14
N GLU A 273 -15.31 -18.31 6.17
CA GLU A 273 -15.91 -17.20 6.90
C GLU A 273 -14.86 -16.43 7.71
N GLN A 274 -13.93 -17.13 8.35
CA GLN A 274 -12.82 -16.49 9.03
C GLN A 274 -11.86 -15.84 8.04
N ALA A 275 -11.58 -16.46 6.90
CA ALA A 275 -10.69 -15.93 5.89
C ALA A 275 -11.16 -14.58 5.33
N ILE A 276 -12.45 -14.42 5.06
CA ILE A 276 -12.99 -13.15 4.54
C ILE A 276 -12.95 -12.05 5.62
N GLN A 277 -13.13 -12.40 6.90
CA GLN A 277 -12.95 -11.45 8.00
C GLN A 277 -11.49 -11.03 8.13
N ASP A 278 -10.56 -11.97 8.06
CA ASP A 278 -9.11 -11.68 8.11
C ASP A 278 -8.66 -10.83 6.91
N LEU A 279 -9.20 -11.08 5.71
CA LEU A 279 -8.97 -10.26 4.52
C LEU A 279 -9.52 -8.85 4.67
N ALA A 280 -10.70 -8.68 5.28
CA ALA A 280 -11.25 -7.38 5.57
C ALA A 280 -10.33 -6.58 6.51
N LEU A 281 -9.87 -7.22 7.58
CA LEU A 281 -8.91 -6.61 8.52
C LEU A 281 -7.58 -6.27 7.83
N PHE A 282 -7.09 -7.14 6.95
CA PHE A 282 -5.89 -6.90 6.15
C PHE A 282 -6.06 -5.69 5.23
N SER A 283 -7.22 -5.57 4.59
CA SER A 283 -7.57 -4.45 3.70
C SER A 283 -7.73 -3.13 4.47
N GLU A 284 -8.38 -3.16 5.64
CA GLU A 284 -8.49 -2.01 6.53
C GLU A 284 -7.12 -1.47 6.97
N LYS A 285 -6.11 -2.31 7.02
CA LYS A 285 -4.71 -1.97 7.33
C LYS A 285 -3.84 -1.91 6.07
N GLY A 286 -4.43 -1.62 4.94
CA GLY A 286 -3.75 -1.54 3.65
C GLY A 286 -2.73 -0.42 3.54
N VAL A 287 -2.08 -0.36 2.41
CA VAL A 287 -1.12 0.68 2.05
C VAL A 287 -1.79 2.05 2.13
N MET A 288 -1.04 3.03 2.60
CA MET A 288 -1.48 4.44 2.71
C MET A 288 -2.75 4.68 3.54
N ARG A 289 -3.21 3.68 4.31
CA ARG A 289 -4.41 3.85 5.17
C ARG A 289 -4.35 5.08 6.08
N HIS A 290 -3.14 5.49 6.47
CA HIS A 290 -2.92 6.67 7.31
C HIS A 290 -3.30 7.97 6.60
N HIS A 291 -3.45 8.00 5.29
CA HIS A 291 -3.97 9.14 4.55
C HIS A 291 -5.48 9.30 4.73
N ALA A 292 -6.21 8.21 4.94
CA ALA A 292 -7.65 8.20 5.13
C ALA A 292 -8.06 8.50 6.58
N VAL A 293 -7.24 8.03 7.54
CA VAL A 293 -7.50 8.20 8.98
C VAL A 293 -6.88 9.52 9.42
N GLY A 294 -7.71 10.51 9.67
CA GLY A 294 -7.25 11.86 10.06
C GLY A 294 -7.01 12.03 11.56
N GLY A 295 -6.41 13.16 11.92
CA GLY A 295 -6.39 13.66 13.28
C GLY A 295 -5.55 12.87 14.28
N TRP A 296 -6.09 12.66 15.47
CA TRP A 296 -5.37 12.07 16.60
C TRP A 296 -4.92 10.62 16.39
N ASP A 297 -5.58 9.86 15.54
CA ASP A 297 -5.16 8.47 15.26
C ASP A 297 -3.81 8.44 14.55
N ASN A 298 -3.55 9.39 13.65
CA ASN A 298 -2.24 9.54 13.02
C ASN A 298 -1.17 9.96 14.04
N VAL A 299 -1.48 10.94 14.89
CA VAL A 299 -0.55 11.38 15.95
C VAL A 299 -0.19 10.21 16.85
N ASN A 300 -1.19 9.48 17.33
CA ASN A 300 -0.98 8.32 18.20
C ASN A 300 -0.16 7.23 17.50
N ALA A 301 -0.44 6.96 16.22
CA ALA A 301 0.30 5.96 15.45
C ALA A 301 1.79 6.34 15.31
N VAL A 302 2.13 7.59 15.06
CA VAL A 302 3.53 8.03 14.97
C VAL A 302 4.27 7.78 16.28
N TRP A 303 3.69 8.18 17.39
CA TRP A 303 4.32 8.02 18.72
C TRP A 303 4.43 6.54 19.12
N GLU A 304 3.40 5.75 18.83
CA GLU A 304 3.41 4.32 19.09
C GLU A 304 4.54 3.62 18.32
N TRP A 305 4.60 3.85 16.99
CA TRP A 305 5.59 3.20 16.16
C TRP A 305 7.01 3.67 16.45
N ALA A 306 7.22 4.98 16.60
CA ALA A 306 8.54 5.51 16.97
C ALA A 306 9.05 4.93 18.29
N SER A 307 8.18 4.86 19.30
CA SER A 307 8.52 4.29 20.60
C SER A 307 8.79 2.79 20.52
N LYS A 308 7.93 2.04 19.81
CA LYS A 308 8.05 0.58 19.68
C LYS A 308 9.36 0.15 19.00
N PHE A 309 9.87 0.98 18.09
CA PHE A 309 11.11 0.72 17.36
C PHE A 309 12.33 1.47 17.92
N ASN A 310 12.23 2.04 19.10
CA ASN A 310 13.31 2.78 19.74
C ASN A 310 13.87 3.89 18.84
N CYS A 311 12.99 4.62 18.16
CA CYS A 311 13.36 5.79 17.40
C CYS A 311 13.45 7.01 18.32
N ASP A 312 14.47 7.83 18.12
CA ASP A 312 14.68 9.10 18.82
C ASP A 312 14.42 10.31 17.91
N MET A 313 13.99 10.04 16.67
CA MET A 313 13.66 11.04 15.65
C MET A 313 12.47 10.58 14.82
N VAL A 314 11.65 11.54 14.40
CA VAL A 314 10.65 11.35 13.34
C VAL A 314 10.99 12.29 12.19
N ILE A 315 11.03 11.76 10.98
CA ILE A 315 11.20 12.53 9.76
C ILE A 315 9.83 12.61 9.10
N PHE A 316 9.33 13.83 8.88
CA PHE A 316 8.11 14.07 8.12
C PHE A 316 8.46 14.31 6.66
N ASN A 317 7.98 13.42 5.78
CA ASN A 317 8.04 13.64 4.35
C ASN A 317 6.71 14.19 3.88
N ASP A 318 6.68 15.51 3.65
CA ASP A 318 5.48 16.21 3.23
C ASP A 318 5.25 16.14 1.75
N ASN A 319 3.99 15.93 1.40
CA ASN A 319 3.51 16.21 0.06
C ASN A 319 2.51 17.39 0.17
N VAL A 320 2.86 18.53 -0.39
CA VAL A 320 2.06 19.77 -0.32
C VAL A 320 0.61 19.57 -0.80
N ALA A 321 0.39 18.65 -1.71
CA ALA A 321 -0.94 18.32 -2.21
C ALA A 321 -1.72 17.36 -1.28
N CYS A 322 -1.05 16.66 -0.36
CA CYS A 322 -1.70 15.76 0.59
C CYS A 322 -2.17 16.50 1.84
N LYS A 323 -3.33 17.13 1.77
CA LYS A 323 -3.86 17.98 2.87
C LYS A 323 -4.16 17.19 4.14
N GLY A 324 -4.57 15.94 4.01
CA GLY A 324 -4.83 15.04 5.15
C GLY A 324 -3.57 14.78 5.97
N MET A 325 -2.44 14.57 5.31
CA MET A 325 -1.15 14.34 5.97
C MET A 325 -0.59 15.63 6.54
N ASN A 326 -0.59 16.73 5.76
CA ASN A 326 -0.02 18.00 6.19
C ASN A 326 -0.81 18.63 7.34
N GLY A 327 -2.12 18.44 7.37
CA GLY A 327 -2.98 18.99 8.42
C GLY A 327 -2.69 18.46 9.82
N VAL A 328 -2.05 17.30 9.97
CA VAL A 328 -1.74 16.71 11.28
C VAL A 328 -0.35 17.08 11.81
N HIS A 329 0.53 17.64 10.98
CA HIS A 329 1.90 18.01 11.40
C HIS A 329 1.93 18.98 12.57
N ALA A 330 1.04 19.94 12.60
CA ALA A 330 0.96 20.90 13.69
C ALA A 330 0.50 20.28 15.03
N LEU A 331 -0.01 19.06 15.00
CA LEU A 331 -0.45 18.30 16.18
C LEU A 331 0.62 17.35 16.69
N MET A 332 1.63 17.07 15.90
CA MET A 332 2.77 16.19 16.21
C MET A 332 3.96 16.95 16.75
#